data_f68cc764dc735e9327bd842b0acd20e9
#
_entry.id   f68cc764dc735e9327bd842b0acd20e9
#
_cell.length_a   1.000
_cell.length_b   1.000
_cell.length_c   1.000
_cell.angle_alpha   90.00
_cell.angle_beta   90.00
_cell.angle_gamma   90.00
#
_symmetry.space_group_name_H-M   'P 1'
#
loop_
_entity.id
_entity.type
_entity.pdbx_description
1 polymer ?
#
loop_
_entity_poly.entity_id
_entity_poly.type
_entity_poly.pdbx_seq_one_letter_code
_entity_poly.pdbx_strand_id
1 'polypeptide(L)'
;MCKDDSLNIDFSVQELDGDSVYYSLCQPLHGGSQNNPAPNPPGAPPYTPVPFLFPYSTGYPLPTNPTLALNDSTGLLTGTPIGVGQYVFAVCAEEYDSNGVLLSTLRRDYQFNVMVCQSNVLSNPTPQDFQPNTICN
;
A
#
# COMPACT_ATOMS: atom_id res chain seq x y z
N MET A 1 -5.37 8.49 1.76
CA MET A 1 -6.19 8.36 0.53
C MET A 1 -7.64 8.66 0.86
N CYS A 2 -8.42 9.06 -0.12
CA CYS A 2 -9.82 9.36 0.07
C CYS A 2 -10.69 8.11 -0.14
N LYS A 3 -11.71 7.97 0.70
CA LYS A 3 -12.78 7.01 0.48
C LYS A 3 -13.49 7.31 -0.85
N ASP A 4 -13.88 6.28 -1.57
CA ASP A 4 -14.57 6.31 -2.87
C ASP A 4 -13.74 6.87 -4.05
N ASP A 5 -12.44 7.17 -3.83
CA ASP A 5 -11.52 7.53 -4.91
C ASP A 5 -10.75 6.30 -5.43
N SER A 6 -10.54 6.26 -6.74
CA SER A 6 -9.79 5.18 -7.37
C SER A 6 -8.33 5.19 -6.94
N LEU A 7 -7.86 4.04 -6.50
CA LEU A 7 -6.49 3.77 -6.14
C LEU A 7 -5.75 3.18 -7.35
N ASN A 8 -4.61 3.77 -7.70
CA ASN A 8 -3.68 3.25 -8.69
C ASN A 8 -2.27 3.49 -8.15
N ILE A 9 -1.61 2.44 -7.68
CA ILE A 9 -0.26 2.52 -7.14
C ILE A 9 0.63 1.53 -7.90
N ASP A 10 1.73 2.02 -8.40
CA ASP A 10 2.75 1.23 -9.07
C ASP A 10 3.80 0.77 -8.04
N PHE A 11 3.89 -0.55 -7.86
CA PHE A 11 4.88 -1.21 -7.02
C PHE A 11 5.98 -1.87 -7.84
N SER A 12 6.04 -1.60 -9.14
CA SER A 12 7.07 -2.20 -10.00
C SER A 12 8.47 -1.96 -9.47
N VAL A 13 9.33 -2.91 -9.68
CA VAL A 13 10.77 -2.81 -9.45
C VAL A 13 11.47 -2.79 -10.80
N GLN A 14 12.59 -2.08 -10.87
CA GLN A 14 13.41 -2.09 -12.07
C GLN A 14 14.28 -3.35 -12.02
N GLU A 15 14.07 -4.22 -13.00
CA GLU A 15 14.86 -5.40 -13.22
C GLU A 15 15.83 -5.10 -14.40
N LEU A 16 17.14 -5.43 -14.28
CA LEU A 16 18.17 -4.99 -15.21
C LEU A 16 18.89 -6.13 -15.94
N ASP A 17 18.80 -7.36 -15.45
CA ASP A 17 19.56 -8.50 -15.96
C ASP A 17 18.71 -9.55 -16.72
N GLY A 18 17.39 -9.30 -16.84
CA GLY A 18 16.48 -10.09 -17.67
C GLY A 18 15.75 -11.20 -16.91
N ASP A 19 15.78 -11.15 -15.60
CA ASP A 19 15.04 -12.06 -14.74
C ASP A 19 13.54 -11.71 -14.68
N SER A 20 12.71 -12.64 -14.23
CA SER A 20 11.27 -12.44 -14.15
C SER A 20 10.86 -12.02 -12.75
N VAL A 21 10.04 -10.96 -12.62
CA VAL A 21 9.50 -10.53 -11.32
C VAL A 21 8.02 -10.83 -11.24
N TYR A 22 7.61 -11.47 -10.15
CA TYR A 22 6.22 -11.78 -9.81
C TYR A 22 5.79 -11.04 -8.55
N TYR A 23 4.63 -10.38 -8.61
CA TYR A 23 4.09 -9.57 -7.51
C TYR A 23 2.92 -10.26 -6.83
N SER A 24 2.90 -10.23 -5.50
CA SER A 24 1.81 -10.78 -4.71
C SER A 24 1.50 -9.92 -3.48
N LEU A 25 0.24 -9.93 -3.03
CA LEU A 25 -0.07 -9.45 -1.69
C LEU A 25 0.45 -10.46 -0.68
N CYS A 26 1.15 -9.98 0.33
CA CYS A 26 1.67 -10.82 1.39
C CYS A 26 1.36 -10.26 2.78
N GLN A 27 1.54 -11.07 3.81
CA GLN A 27 1.22 -10.67 5.18
C GLN A 27 2.31 -9.73 5.69
N PRO A 28 1.96 -8.54 6.25
CA PRO A 28 2.92 -7.64 6.88
C PRO A 28 3.62 -8.29 8.06
N LEU A 29 4.81 -7.81 8.39
CA LEU A 29 5.60 -8.34 9.50
C LEU A 29 5.67 -7.34 10.66
N HIS A 30 5.74 -7.83 11.89
CA HIS A 30 5.96 -6.99 13.06
C HIS A 30 7.39 -6.44 13.06
N GLY A 31 7.54 -5.11 13.02
CA GLY A 31 8.82 -4.42 13.20
C GLY A 31 8.98 -3.79 14.59
N GLY A 32 7.90 -3.72 15.37
CA GLY A 32 7.87 -3.11 16.69
C GLY A 32 6.63 -3.55 17.47
N SER A 33 6.33 -2.87 18.57
CA SER A 33 5.13 -3.10 19.39
C SER A 33 4.46 -1.77 19.71
N GLN A 34 3.22 -1.82 20.22
CA GLN A 34 2.49 -0.62 20.64
C GLN A 34 3.27 0.20 21.67
N ASN A 35 4.00 -0.45 22.58
CA ASN A 35 4.78 0.20 23.63
C ASN A 35 6.20 0.59 23.18
N ASN A 36 6.68 0.01 22.07
CA ASN A 36 7.97 0.31 21.46
C ASN A 36 7.83 0.21 19.92
N PRO A 37 7.26 1.24 19.27
CA PRO A 37 6.95 1.20 17.84
C PRO A 37 8.20 1.30 16.95
N ALA A 38 9.31 1.78 17.48
CA ALA A 38 10.59 1.93 16.78
C ALA A 38 11.72 1.42 17.67
N PRO A 39 11.88 0.10 17.85
CA PRO A 39 12.91 -0.45 18.71
C PRO A 39 14.32 -0.09 18.21
N ASN A 40 15.18 0.32 19.14
CA ASN A 40 16.58 0.59 18.86
C ASN A 40 17.46 -0.14 19.90
N PRO A 41 18.27 -1.15 19.52
CA PRO A 41 18.40 -1.66 18.15
C PRO A 41 17.12 -2.37 17.66
N PRO A 42 16.93 -2.49 16.32
CA PRO A 42 15.82 -3.26 15.78
C PRO A 42 15.90 -4.71 16.20
N GLY A 43 14.74 -5.35 16.35
CA GLY A 43 14.68 -6.77 16.66
C GLY A 43 15.39 -7.63 15.60
N ALA A 44 15.95 -8.76 16.01
CA ALA A 44 16.53 -9.73 15.08
C ALA A 44 15.43 -10.55 14.38
N PRO A 45 15.60 -10.94 13.09
CA PRO A 45 14.71 -11.89 12.44
C PRO A 45 14.78 -13.27 13.08
N PRO A 46 13.76 -14.16 12.87
CA PRO A 46 12.61 -13.95 12.00
C PRO A 46 11.52 -13.09 12.66
N TYR A 47 10.90 -12.22 11.84
CA TYR A 47 9.78 -11.39 12.30
C TYR A 47 8.46 -12.14 12.20
N THR A 48 7.59 -11.93 13.19
CA THR A 48 6.26 -12.56 13.21
C THR A 48 5.29 -11.82 12.28
N PRO A 49 4.42 -12.55 11.56
CA PRO A 49 3.37 -11.92 10.78
C PRO A 49 2.36 -11.14 11.63
N VAL A 50 1.89 -9.99 11.12
CA VAL A 50 0.81 -9.21 11.74
C VAL A 50 -0.51 -9.97 11.53
N PRO A 51 -1.27 -10.35 12.58
CA PRO A 51 -2.55 -11.01 12.40
C PRO A 51 -3.60 -10.04 11.85
N PHE A 52 -4.39 -10.48 10.87
CA PHE A 52 -5.55 -9.73 10.41
C PHE A 52 -6.76 -9.97 11.32
N LEU A 53 -7.51 -8.91 11.57
CA LEU A 53 -8.83 -9.02 12.22
C LEU A 53 -9.90 -9.38 11.17
N PHE A 54 -10.79 -10.29 11.52
CA PHE A 54 -11.92 -10.63 10.63
C PHE A 54 -12.75 -9.37 10.28
N PRO A 55 -13.12 -9.13 9.01
CA PRO A 55 -13.07 -10.05 7.86
C PRO A 55 -11.78 -9.94 7.01
N TYR A 56 -10.78 -9.20 7.44
CA TYR A 56 -9.59 -8.91 6.66
C TYR A 56 -8.64 -10.11 6.57
N SER A 57 -7.88 -10.14 5.50
CA SER A 57 -6.90 -11.19 5.20
C SER A 57 -5.83 -10.65 4.26
N THR A 58 -4.82 -11.45 3.95
CA THR A 58 -3.80 -11.10 2.94
C THR A 58 -4.42 -10.73 1.59
N GLY A 59 -5.42 -11.49 1.12
CA GLY A 59 -6.11 -11.20 -0.14
C GLY A 59 -7.23 -10.16 -0.05
N TYR A 60 -7.60 -9.73 1.16
CA TYR A 60 -8.60 -8.71 1.42
C TYR A 60 -8.17 -7.80 2.58
N PRO A 61 -7.08 -7.04 2.41
CA PRO A 61 -6.50 -6.28 3.53
C PRO A 61 -7.29 -5.01 3.89
N LEU A 62 -8.11 -4.50 2.98
CA LEU A 62 -8.99 -3.34 3.20
C LEU A 62 -10.27 -3.46 2.37
N PRO A 63 -11.39 -2.84 2.79
CA PRO A 63 -12.64 -2.90 2.06
C PRO A 63 -12.56 -2.04 0.80
N THR A 64 -12.69 -2.67 -0.36
CA THR A 64 -12.68 -2.01 -1.67
C THR A 64 -13.81 -2.53 -2.55
N ASN A 65 -14.26 -1.70 -3.51
CA ASN A 65 -15.21 -2.09 -4.54
C ASN A 65 -14.81 -1.42 -5.87
N PRO A 66 -14.35 -2.16 -6.90
CA PRO A 66 -14.10 -3.62 -6.89
C PRO A 66 -13.05 -4.04 -5.88
N THR A 67 -12.94 -5.35 -5.64
CA THR A 67 -11.92 -5.93 -4.76
C THR A 67 -10.52 -5.44 -5.16
N LEU A 68 -9.70 -5.16 -4.15
CA LEU A 68 -8.31 -4.76 -4.37
C LEU A 68 -7.59 -5.80 -5.23
N ALA A 69 -6.99 -5.36 -6.32
CA ALA A 69 -6.30 -6.22 -7.27
C ALA A 69 -4.86 -5.74 -7.48
N LEU A 70 -3.92 -6.65 -7.30
CA LEU A 70 -2.52 -6.46 -7.66
C LEU A 70 -2.24 -7.26 -8.93
N ASN A 71 -1.78 -6.58 -9.98
CA ASN A 71 -1.32 -7.26 -11.18
C ASN A 71 0.03 -7.94 -10.90
N ASP A 72 0.06 -9.25 -11.07
CA ASP A 72 1.19 -10.10 -10.69
C ASP A 72 2.45 -9.90 -11.57
N SER A 73 2.28 -9.37 -12.77
CA SER A 73 3.37 -9.17 -13.73
C SER A 73 3.85 -7.73 -13.77
N THR A 74 2.99 -6.76 -13.45
CA THR A 74 3.33 -5.33 -13.54
C THR A 74 3.51 -4.65 -12.19
N GLY A 75 3.04 -5.26 -11.10
CA GLY A 75 3.05 -4.65 -9.77
C GLY A 75 2.03 -3.52 -9.59
N LEU A 76 1.10 -3.32 -10.54
CA LEU A 76 0.08 -2.29 -10.43
C LEU A 76 -1.03 -2.72 -9.47
N LEU A 77 -1.21 -1.98 -8.37
CA LEU A 77 -2.29 -2.16 -7.41
C LEU A 77 -3.45 -1.23 -7.74
N THR A 78 -4.65 -1.79 -7.87
CA THR A 78 -5.87 -1.05 -8.19
C THR A 78 -7.03 -1.41 -7.26
N GLY A 79 -7.96 -0.48 -7.07
CA GLY A 79 -9.16 -0.66 -6.26
C GLY A 79 -9.78 0.68 -5.88
N THR A 80 -10.94 0.64 -5.21
CA THR A 80 -11.58 1.85 -4.68
C THR A 80 -11.95 1.59 -3.22
N PRO A 81 -11.27 2.22 -2.25
CA PRO A 81 -11.58 2.05 -0.83
C PRO A 81 -12.98 2.56 -0.50
N ILE A 82 -13.78 1.74 0.19
CA ILE A 82 -15.15 2.08 0.60
C ILE A 82 -15.30 2.24 2.13
N GLY A 83 -14.28 1.89 2.90
CA GLY A 83 -14.26 1.98 4.37
C GLY A 83 -13.22 2.96 4.88
N VAL A 84 -13.61 3.84 5.79
CA VAL A 84 -12.69 4.73 6.53
C VAL A 84 -11.94 3.92 7.57
N GLY A 85 -10.62 4.14 7.71
CA GLY A 85 -9.81 3.45 8.71
C GLY A 85 -8.33 3.43 8.37
N GLN A 86 -7.58 2.74 9.23
CA GLN A 86 -6.17 2.43 9.00
C GLN A 86 -6.04 0.94 8.67
N TYR A 87 -5.42 0.66 7.54
CA TYR A 87 -5.24 -0.69 7.03
C TYR A 87 -3.78 -0.94 6.75
N VAL A 88 -3.32 -2.16 7.07
CA VAL A 88 -1.95 -2.58 6.78
C VAL A 88 -1.97 -3.74 5.80
N PHE A 89 -1.03 -3.75 4.86
CA PHE A 89 -0.79 -4.84 3.95
C PHE A 89 0.65 -4.82 3.49
N ALA A 90 1.10 -5.88 2.87
CA ALA A 90 2.41 -5.93 2.26
C ALA A 90 2.32 -6.35 0.80
N VAL A 91 3.27 -5.88 0.00
CA VAL A 91 3.52 -6.34 -1.36
C VAL A 91 4.87 -7.04 -1.37
N CYS A 92 4.87 -8.27 -1.87
CA CYS A 92 6.06 -9.04 -2.14
C CYS A 92 6.35 -9.02 -3.64
N ALA A 93 7.61 -8.77 -4.00
CA ALA A 93 8.15 -8.97 -5.33
C ALA A 93 9.17 -10.10 -5.27
N GLU A 94 8.94 -11.16 -6.03
CA GLU A 94 9.75 -12.35 -6.10
C GLU A 94 10.43 -12.41 -7.47
N GLU A 95 11.73 -12.53 -7.46
CA GLU A 95 12.59 -12.55 -8.65
C GLU A 95 13.01 -13.97 -8.97
N TYR A 96 12.85 -14.37 -10.22
CA TYR A 96 13.13 -15.71 -10.70
C TYR A 96 14.06 -15.67 -11.91
N ASP A 97 15.07 -16.54 -11.92
CA ASP A 97 15.96 -16.74 -13.08
C ASP A 97 15.22 -17.36 -14.29
N SER A 98 15.93 -17.47 -15.40
CA SER A 98 15.42 -18.07 -16.65
C SER A 98 15.01 -19.55 -16.52
N ASN A 99 15.43 -20.25 -15.44
CA ASN A 99 15.04 -21.62 -15.13
C ASN A 99 13.88 -21.70 -14.15
N GLY A 100 13.34 -20.56 -13.70
CA GLY A 100 12.28 -20.49 -12.71
C GLY A 100 12.73 -20.72 -11.26
N VAL A 101 14.01 -20.50 -10.96
CA VAL A 101 14.55 -20.59 -9.60
C VAL A 101 14.41 -19.24 -8.92
N LEU A 102 13.81 -19.23 -7.73
CA LEU A 102 13.68 -18.01 -6.91
C LEU A 102 15.07 -17.51 -6.49
N LEU A 103 15.41 -16.30 -6.89
CA LEU A 103 16.67 -15.63 -6.56
C LEU A 103 16.53 -14.72 -5.34
N SER A 104 15.50 -13.89 -5.32
CA SER A 104 15.28 -12.94 -4.25
C SER A 104 13.80 -12.71 -3.95
N THR A 105 13.52 -12.19 -2.75
CA THR A 105 12.19 -11.70 -2.37
C THR A 105 12.32 -10.35 -1.69
N LEU A 106 11.73 -9.33 -2.30
CA LEU A 106 11.58 -8.02 -1.70
C LEU A 106 10.18 -7.89 -1.09
N ARG A 107 10.11 -7.56 0.19
CA ARG A 107 8.86 -7.29 0.89
C ARG A 107 8.79 -5.81 1.28
N ARG A 108 7.64 -5.18 1.02
CA ARG A 108 7.36 -3.80 1.45
C ARG A 108 6.02 -3.76 2.17
N ASP A 109 6.05 -3.30 3.41
CA ASP A 109 4.87 -3.15 4.26
C ASP A 109 4.34 -1.72 4.13
N TYR A 110 3.01 -1.59 4.03
CA TYR A 110 2.32 -0.31 3.85
C TYR A 110 1.21 -0.14 4.87
N GLN A 111 1.03 1.11 5.30
CA GLN A 111 -0.14 1.54 6.05
C GLN A 111 -0.93 2.53 5.22
N PHE A 112 -2.19 2.20 4.97
CA PHE A 112 -3.14 3.08 4.30
C PHE A 112 -4.09 3.72 5.30
N ASN A 113 -4.11 5.06 5.29
CA ASN A 113 -5.09 5.84 6.03
C ASN A 113 -6.19 6.27 5.05
N VAL A 114 -7.36 5.63 5.13
CA VAL A 114 -8.54 5.98 4.33
C VAL A 114 -9.41 6.92 5.14
N MET A 115 -9.74 8.07 4.58
CA MET A 115 -10.55 9.11 5.22
C MET A 115 -11.60 9.65 4.26
N VAL A 116 -12.62 10.28 4.81
CA VAL A 116 -13.56 11.08 4.00
C VAL A 116 -12.84 12.36 3.61
N CYS A 117 -12.63 12.56 2.31
CA CYS A 117 -12.11 13.81 1.79
C CYS A 117 -13.29 14.69 1.36
N GLN A 118 -13.23 15.97 1.70
CA GLN A 118 -14.10 16.93 1.05
C GLN A 118 -13.54 17.15 -0.35
N SER A 119 -14.33 16.83 -1.37
CA SER A 119 -14.00 17.25 -2.73
C SER A 119 -14.16 18.77 -2.79
N ASN A 120 -13.07 19.49 -2.58
CA ASN A 120 -12.97 20.88 -2.98
C ASN A 120 -12.92 20.88 -4.51
N VAL A 121 -14.07 20.60 -5.13
CA VAL A 121 -14.26 20.87 -6.53
C VAL A 121 -14.34 22.39 -6.64
N LEU A 122 -13.20 23.03 -6.79
CA LEU A 122 -13.15 24.37 -7.39
C LEU A 122 -13.58 24.20 -8.85
N SER A 123 -14.88 23.99 -9.06
CA SER A 123 -15.47 24.06 -10.38
C SER A 123 -15.32 25.51 -10.85
N ASN A 124 -14.31 25.76 -11.68
CA ASN A 124 -14.02 27.08 -12.23
C ASN A 124 -13.63 28.13 -11.16
N PRO A 125 -12.38 28.14 -10.66
CA PRO A 125 -11.94 29.20 -9.75
C PRO A 125 -12.07 30.55 -10.47
N THR A 126 -12.92 31.43 -9.92
CA THR A 126 -12.95 32.79 -10.36
C THR A 126 -11.76 33.57 -9.79
N PRO A 127 -11.28 34.66 -10.41
CA PRO A 127 -10.18 35.44 -9.84
C PRO A 127 -10.42 35.95 -8.40
N GLN A 128 -11.66 35.92 -7.92
CA GLN A 128 -12.05 36.31 -6.56
C GLN A 128 -11.80 35.18 -5.54
N ASP A 129 -11.59 33.92 -5.97
CA ASP A 129 -11.31 32.80 -5.10
C ASP A 129 -9.84 32.80 -4.61
N PHE A 130 -8.99 33.61 -5.24
CA PHE A 130 -7.61 33.82 -4.84
C PHE A 130 -7.49 35.01 -3.91
N GLN A 131 -7.77 34.81 -2.62
CA GLN A 131 -7.47 35.82 -1.59
C GLN A 131 -5.97 35.71 -1.25
N PRO A 132 -5.20 36.81 -1.42
CA PRO A 132 -3.74 36.78 -1.21
C PRO A 132 -3.29 36.57 0.23
N ASN A 133 -4.19 36.39 1.17
CA ASN A 133 -3.90 36.29 2.61
C ASN A 133 -4.39 35.00 3.29
N THR A 134 -4.73 33.95 2.55
CA THR A 134 -5.04 32.67 3.20
C THR A 134 -3.74 31.90 3.41
N ILE A 135 -3.07 32.20 4.50
CA ILE A 135 -1.98 31.36 5.02
C ILE A 135 -2.64 30.13 5.64
N CYS A 136 -2.38 28.95 5.11
CA CYS A 136 -2.73 27.72 5.78
C CYS A 136 -1.88 27.62 7.06
N ASN A 137 -2.51 27.75 8.23
CA ASN A 137 -1.91 27.39 9.52
C ASN A 137 -2.02 25.90 9.78
#